data_13e36f19441391059a4fbcaa7d58eadc
#
_entry.id   13e36f19441391059a4fbcaa7d58eadc
#
_cell.length_a   1.000
_cell.length_b   1.000
_cell.length_c   1.000
_cell.angle_alpha   90.00
_cell.angle_beta   90.00
_cell.angle_gamma   90.00
#
_symmetry.space_group_name_H-M   'P 1'
#
loop_
_entity.id
_entity.type
_entity.pdbx_description
1 polymer ?
#
loop_
_entity_poly.entity_id
_entity_poly.type
_entity_poly.pdbx_seq_one_letter_code
_entity_poly.pdbx_strand_id
1 'polypeptide(L)'
;MIYLGSCHCGAVRFQVEAPEILEVEECNCSICTKSGFLHLIVPLSRFTLLSGACSLSTYRFNTGVAKHTFCRVCGIKPFYTPRSNPDGIDINVNCLDPRPTSLDVRQFDGQHWEQHAHELAHKSRD
;
A
#
# COMPACT_ATOMS: atom_id res chain seq x y z
N MET A 1 -12.48 11.84 -0.04
CA MET A 1 -13.43 10.70 0.10
C MET A 1 -12.88 9.68 1.07
N ILE A 2 -13.75 8.93 1.70
CA ILE A 2 -13.39 7.78 2.55
C ILE A 2 -13.55 6.51 1.75
N TYR A 3 -12.50 5.71 1.68
CA TYR A 3 -12.50 4.40 1.04
C TYR A 3 -12.37 3.32 2.10
N LEU A 4 -13.13 2.25 1.96
CA LEU A 4 -13.01 1.07 2.81
C LEU A 4 -12.28 -0.03 2.07
N GLY A 5 -11.49 -0.81 2.79
CA GLY A 5 -10.77 -1.93 2.23
C GLY A 5 -10.61 -3.09 3.19
N SER A 6 -10.23 -4.23 2.66
CA SER A 6 -9.99 -5.43 3.45
C SER A 6 -9.08 -6.41 2.72
N CYS A 7 -8.52 -7.38 3.46
CA CYS A 7 -7.98 -8.60 2.88
C CYS A 7 -9.13 -9.50 2.40
N HIS A 8 -8.81 -10.58 1.73
CA HIS A 8 -9.84 -11.45 1.14
C HIS A 8 -10.75 -12.10 2.19
N CYS A 9 -10.19 -12.60 3.29
CA CYS A 9 -11.00 -13.26 4.33
C CYS A 9 -11.76 -12.27 5.22
N GLY A 10 -11.46 -10.97 5.15
CA GLY A 10 -12.10 -9.94 5.94
C GLY A 10 -11.56 -9.78 7.36
N ALA A 11 -10.56 -10.56 7.77
CA ALA A 11 -9.96 -10.41 9.10
C ALA A 11 -9.30 -9.05 9.29
N VAL A 12 -8.65 -8.53 8.23
CA VAL A 12 -8.00 -7.23 8.23
C VAL A 12 -8.89 -6.24 7.48
N ARG A 13 -9.33 -5.19 8.17
CA ARG A 13 -10.18 -4.13 7.60
C ARG A 13 -9.60 -2.76 7.92
N PHE A 14 -9.71 -1.85 6.98
CA PHE A 14 -9.18 -0.50 7.12
C PHE A 14 -10.03 0.51 6.38
N GLN A 15 -9.80 1.79 6.69
CA GLN A 15 -10.30 2.89 5.88
C GLN A 15 -9.16 3.85 5.56
N VAL A 16 -9.28 4.53 4.44
CA VAL A 16 -8.32 5.53 4.00
C VAL A 16 -9.06 6.74 3.45
N GLU A 17 -8.56 7.93 3.78
CA GLU A 17 -9.04 9.19 3.23
C GLU A 17 -8.12 9.59 2.08
N ALA A 18 -8.69 9.77 0.88
CA ALA A 18 -7.94 10.12 -0.32
C ALA A 18 -8.83 10.87 -1.32
N PRO A 19 -8.24 11.53 -2.32
CA PRO A 19 -9.00 12.24 -3.35
C PRO A 19 -9.91 11.30 -4.15
N GLU A 20 -10.86 11.90 -4.88
CA GLU A 20 -11.78 11.15 -5.75
C GLU A 20 -11.05 10.46 -6.90
N ILE A 21 -10.06 11.14 -7.49
CA ILE A 21 -9.17 10.55 -8.49
C ILE A 21 -7.89 10.14 -7.77
N LEU A 22 -7.58 8.85 -7.77
CA LEU A 22 -6.42 8.30 -7.08
C LEU A 22 -5.20 8.28 -7.98
N GLU A 23 -4.11 8.93 -7.55
CA GLU A 23 -2.79 8.79 -8.16
C GLU A 23 -2.12 7.54 -7.60
N VAL A 24 -1.92 6.54 -8.44
CA VAL A 24 -1.38 5.25 -8.03
C VAL A 24 -0.15 4.89 -8.85
N GLU A 25 0.74 4.09 -8.27
CA GLU A 25 1.93 3.59 -8.94
C GLU A 25 1.82 2.09 -9.20
N GLU A 26 2.18 1.71 -10.42
CA GLU A 26 2.42 0.32 -10.78
C GLU A 26 3.94 0.11 -10.80
N CYS A 27 4.45 -0.65 -9.83
CA CYS A 27 5.88 -0.84 -9.61
C CYS A 27 6.36 -2.16 -10.23
N ASN A 28 7.50 -2.12 -10.90
CA ASN A 28 8.09 -3.29 -11.57
C ASN A 28 9.10 -4.07 -10.72
N CYS A 29 9.26 -3.75 -9.43
CA CYS A 29 10.16 -4.51 -8.57
C CYS A 29 9.65 -5.94 -8.33
N SER A 30 10.52 -6.81 -7.85
CA SER A 30 10.21 -8.25 -7.73
C SER A 30 9.01 -8.53 -6.84
N ILE A 31 8.93 -7.89 -5.67
CA ILE A 31 7.82 -8.16 -4.74
C ILE A 31 6.51 -7.56 -5.21
N CYS A 32 6.53 -6.36 -5.79
CA CYS A 32 5.33 -5.71 -6.29
C CYS A 32 4.75 -6.47 -7.49
N THR A 33 5.61 -6.95 -8.39
CA THR A 33 5.19 -7.75 -9.54
C THR A 33 4.54 -9.06 -9.09
N LYS A 34 5.18 -9.76 -8.15
CA LYS A 34 4.67 -11.06 -7.67
C LYS A 34 3.40 -10.94 -6.84
N SER A 35 3.26 -9.87 -6.06
CA SER A 35 2.07 -9.67 -5.22
C SER A 35 0.90 -9.02 -5.96
N GLY A 36 1.11 -8.45 -7.15
CA GLY A 36 0.06 -7.74 -7.88
C GLY A 36 -0.42 -6.49 -7.15
N PHE A 37 0.48 -5.81 -6.47
CA PHE A 37 0.16 -4.66 -5.61
C PHE A 37 0.10 -3.38 -6.43
N LEU A 38 -1.04 -2.68 -6.38
CA LEU A 38 -1.22 -1.37 -7.00
C LEU A 38 -1.17 -0.31 -5.90
N HIS A 39 -0.18 0.58 -5.97
CA HIS A 39 0.26 1.43 -4.86
C HIS A 39 -0.51 2.74 -4.73
N LEU A 40 -1.07 3.00 -3.56
CA LEU A 40 -1.58 4.30 -3.14
C LEU A 40 -0.90 4.67 -1.83
N ILE A 41 0.09 5.59 -1.89
CA ILE A 41 0.82 6.06 -0.72
C ILE A 41 0.09 7.24 -0.11
N VAL A 42 -0.18 7.17 1.18
CA VAL A 42 -0.84 8.25 1.93
C VAL A 42 -0.10 8.50 3.25
N PRO A 43 -0.28 9.71 3.85
CA PRO A 43 0.16 9.94 5.23
C PRO A 43 -0.54 9.00 6.20
N LEU A 44 0.12 8.63 7.30
CA LEU A 44 -0.49 7.80 8.35
C LEU A 44 -1.75 8.43 8.93
N SER A 45 -1.83 9.76 8.97
CA SER A 45 -3.01 10.48 9.47
C SER A 45 -4.29 10.21 8.69
N ARG A 46 -4.17 9.72 7.46
CA ARG A 46 -5.31 9.42 6.58
C ARG A 46 -5.71 7.96 6.57
N PHE A 47 -5.02 7.14 7.34
CA PHE A 47 -5.24 5.70 7.40
C PHE A 47 -5.76 5.31 8.79
N THR A 48 -6.76 4.43 8.84
CA THR A 48 -7.26 3.85 10.08
C THR A 48 -7.42 2.36 9.93
N LEU A 49 -6.74 1.59 10.76
CA LEU A 49 -6.95 0.15 10.85
C LEU A 49 -8.20 -0.10 11.70
N LEU A 50 -9.23 -0.71 11.10
CA LEU A 50 -10.52 -0.96 11.76
C LEU A 50 -10.53 -2.28 12.51
N SER A 51 -9.85 -3.30 11.98
CA SER A 51 -9.75 -4.62 12.62
C SER A 51 -8.56 -5.40 12.08
N GLY A 52 -8.15 -6.43 12.82
CA GLY A 52 -7.20 -7.41 12.32
C GLY A 52 -5.73 -7.15 12.62
N ALA A 53 -5.41 -6.25 13.56
CA ALA A 53 -4.01 -6.02 13.96
C ALA A 53 -3.31 -7.34 14.34
N CYS A 54 -4.01 -8.25 15.04
CA CYS A 54 -3.47 -9.55 15.45
C CYS A 54 -3.39 -10.57 14.30
N SER A 55 -3.99 -10.27 13.16
CA SER A 55 -3.99 -11.14 11.98
C SER A 55 -2.93 -10.74 10.95
N LEU A 56 -2.15 -9.71 11.22
CA LEU A 56 -1.08 -9.26 10.35
C LEU A 56 0.24 -9.95 10.67
N SER A 57 0.92 -10.40 9.62
CA SER A 57 2.31 -10.83 9.66
C SER A 57 3.16 -9.87 8.83
N THR A 58 4.45 -9.81 9.12
CA THR A 58 5.37 -8.90 8.44
C THR A 58 6.51 -9.68 7.79
N TYR A 59 6.72 -9.43 6.51
CA TYR A 59 7.87 -9.93 5.75
C TYR A 59 8.86 -8.78 5.50
N ARG A 60 10.12 -9.00 5.77
CA ARG A 60 11.20 -8.02 5.53
C ARG A 60 12.31 -8.70 4.74
N PHE A 61 12.92 -7.92 3.85
CA PHE A 61 14.07 -8.38 3.07
C PHE A 61 14.97 -7.18 2.72
N ASN A 62 16.16 -7.45 2.17
CA ASN A 62 17.15 -6.44 1.79
C ASN A 62 17.49 -5.55 2.99
N THR A 63 17.22 -4.24 2.94
CA THR A 63 17.54 -3.31 4.03
C THR A 63 16.67 -3.50 5.28
N GLY A 64 15.52 -4.18 5.15
CA GLY A 64 14.58 -4.38 6.24
C GLY A 64 13.78 -3.13 6.63
N VAL A 65 13.93 -2.01 5.91
CA VAL A 65 13.20 -0.75 6.19
C VAL A 65 11.73 -0.92 5.87
N ALA A 66 11.39 -1.49 4.72
CA ALA A 66 10.01 -1.76 4.35
C ALA A 66 9.44 -2.87 5.23
N LYS A 67 8.20 -2.67 5.69
CA LYS A 67 7.45 -3.64 6.48
C LYS A 67 6.30 -4.16 5.62
N HIS A 68 6.52 -5.29 4.95
CA HIS A 68 5.54 -5.90 4.06
C HIS A 68 4.54 -6.70 4.89
N THR A 69 3.48 -6.00 5.33
CA THR A 69 2.43 -6.61 6.13
C THR A 69 1.41 -7.34 5.25
N PHE A 70 0.95 -8.47 5.72
CA PHE A 70 -0.06 -9.27 5.01
C PHE A 70 -0.92 -10.03 6.00
N CYS A 71 -2.13 -10.41 5.57
CA CYS A 71 -3.01 -11.22 6.41
C CYS A 71 -2.45 -12.64 6.52
N ARG A 72 -2.17 -13.10 7.74
CA ARG A 72 -1.65 -14.45 7.95
C ARG A 72 -2.69 -15.54 7.70
N VAL A 73 -3.97 -15.19 7.64
CA VAL A 73 -5.07 -16.14 7.41
C VAL A 73 -5.26 -16.41 5.92
N CYS A 74 -5.37 -15.35 5.09
CA CYS A 74 -5.61 -15.50 3.66
C CYS A 74 -4.41 -15.16 2.77
N GLY A 75 -3.34 -14.60 3.32
CA GLY A 75 -2.12 -14.27 2.59
C GLY A 75 -2.17 -12.98 1.77
N ILE A 76 -3.29 -12.28 1.73
CA ILE A 76 -3.43 -11.05 0.95
C ILE A 76 -2.70 -9.90 1.66
N LYS A 77 -2.02 -9.07 0.85
CA LYS A 77 -1.28 -7.89 1.29
C LYS A 77 -2.13 -6.63 1.05
N PRO A 78 -2.88 -6.15 2.07
CA PRO A 78 -3.81 -5.03 1.87
C PRO A 78 -3.11 -3.67 1.98
N PHE A 79 -2.03 -3.58 2.74
CA PHE A 79 -1.23 -2.37 2.92
C PHE A 79 0.13 -2.75 3.54
N TYR A 80 1.08 -1.83 3.43
CA TYR A 80 2.39 -2.04 4.06
C TYR A 80 3.09 -0.69 4.29
N THR A 81 4.21 -0.70 5.02
CA THR A 81 5.06 0.47 5.20
C THR A 81 6.19 0.41 4.17
N PRO A 82 6.19 1.30 3.15
CA PRO A 82 7.18 1.24 2.08
C PRO A 82 8.52 1.84 2.48
N ARG A 83 9.58 1.38 1.84
CA ARG A 83 10.94 1.90 2.05
C ARG A 83 11.05 3.38 1.69
N SER A 84 10.35 3.81 0.65
CA SER A 84 10.35 5.20 0.18
C SER A 84 9.65 6.17 1.13
N ASN A 85 8.70 5.67 1.92
CA ASN A 85 7.85 6.47 2.79
C ASN A 85 7.69 5.78 4.16
N PRO A 86 8.76 5.72 4.98
CA PRO A 86 8.67 5.06 6.30
C PRO A 86 7.73 5.79 7.27
N ASP A 87 7.39 7.03 6.97
CA ASP A 87 6.45 7.87 7.71
C ASP A 87 5.00 7.79 7.19
N GLY A 88 4.75 6.96 6.18
CA GLY A 88 3.44 6.80 5.57
C GLY A 88 3.00 5.35 5.52
N ILE A 89 1.96 5.12 4.73
CA ILE A 89 1.45 3.78 4.46
C ILE A 89 1.09 3.65 2.99
N ASP A 90 1.32 2.48 2.44
CA ASP A 90 1.05 2.17 1.04
C ASP A 90 -0.12 1.19 0.97
N ILE A 91 -1.21 1.64 0.35
CA ILE A 91 -2.46 0.90 0.25
C ILE A 91 -2.50 0.14 -1.06
N ASN A 92 -2.88 -1.13 -1.01
CA ASN A 92 -3.20 -1.90 -2.22
C ASN A 92 -4.59 -1.51 -2.70
N VAL A 93 -4.66 -0.75 -3.78
CA VAL A 93 -5.94 -0.28 -4.35
C VAL A 93 -6.85 -1.45 -4.73
N ASN A 94 -6.26 -2.60 -5.09
CA ASN A 94 -7.03 -3.81 -5.39
C ASN A 94 -7.79 -4.38 -4.18
N CYS A 95 -7.45 -3.94 -2.97
CA CYS A 95 -8.13 -4.33 -1.72
C CYS A 95 -9.23 -3.36 -1.30
N LEU A 96 -9.44 -2.26 -2.03
CA LEU A 96 -10.53 -1.33 -1.74
C LEU A 96 -11.86 -1.88 -2.24
N ASP A 97 -12.91 -1.71 -1.44
CA ASP A 97 -14.26 -2.21 -1.71
C ASP A 97 -15.29 -1.07 -1.64
N PRO A 98 -15.93 -0.71 -2.77
CA PRO A 98 -15.68 -1.22 -4.12
C PRO A 98 -14.34 -0.74 -4.67
N ARG A 99 -13.79 -1.49 -5.62
CA ARG A 99 -12.54 -1.10 -6.27
C ARG A 99 -12.76 0.18 -7.06
N PRO A 100 -11.99 1.26 -6.79
CA PRO A 100 -12.15 2.51 -7.52
C PRO A 100 -11.84 2.35 -9.01
N THR A 101 -12.52 3.12 -9.85
CA THR A 101 -12.31 3.13 -11.30
C THR A 101 -11.65 4.41 -11.79
N SER A 102 -11.66 5.48 -10.98
CA SER A 102 -11.03 6.76 -11.32
C SER A 102 -9.59 6.76 -10.85
N LEU A 103 -8.72 6.11 -11.60
CA LEU A 103 -7.29 5.94 -11.29
C LEU A 103 -6.43 6.66 -12.31
N ASP A 104 -5.43 7.42 -11.81
CA ASP A 104 -4.32 7.94 -12.59
C ASP A 104 -3.12 7.03 -12.31
N VAL A 105 -2.88 6.06 -13.19
CA VAL A 105 -1.84 5.04 -13.01
C VAL A 105 -0.53 5.51 -13.61
N ARG A 106 0.51 5.53 -12.80
CA ARG A 106 1.87 5.89 -13.23
C ARG A 106 2.79 4.69 -13.04
N GLN A 107 3.68 4.49 -14.00
CA GLN A 107 4.70 3.46 -13.91
C GLN A 107 5.83 3.92 -13.01
N PHE A 108 6.26 3.07 -12.09
CA PHE A 108 7.39 3.33 -11.20
C PHE A 108 8.46 2.26 -11.41
N ASP A 109 9.69 2.69 -11.74
CA ASP A 109 10.82 1.79 -11.97
C ASP A 109 11.46 1.35 -10.65
N GLY A 110 10.83 0.40 -9.99
CA GLY A 110 11.31 -0.16 -8.73
C GLY A 110 12.52 -1.09 -8.87
N GLN A 111 12.83 -1.54 -10.09
CA GLN A 111 14.08 -2.26 -10.36
C GLN A 111 15.30 -1.36 -10.20
N HIS A 112 15.13 -0.05 -10.40
CA HIS A 112 16.12 0.99 -10.15
C HIS A 112 15.66 1.90 -9.01
N TRP A 113 15.21 1.28 -7.91
CA TRP A 113 14.55 1.95 -6.80
C TRP A 113 15.34 3.13 -6.24
N GLU A 114 16.65 2.96 -6.05
CA GLU A 114 17.49 4.00 -5.42
C GLU A 114 17.58 5.28 -6.25
N GLN A 115 17.35 5.20 -7.56
CA GLN A 115 17.32 6.35 -8.45
C GLN A 115 16.01 7.10 -8.43
N HIS A 116 14.90 6.44 -8.05
CA HIS A 116 13.53 6.96 -8.22
C HIS A 116 12.76 7.15 -6.92
N ALA A 117 13.21 6.57 -5.81
CA ALA A 117 12.47 6.59 -4.54
C ALA A 117 12.12 8.01 -4.06
N HIS A 118 12.98 8.99 -4.30
CA HIS A 118 12.75 10.38 -3.90
C HIS A 118 11.51 11.01 -4.56
N GLU A 119 11.08 10.48 -5.71
CA GLU A 119 9.90 10.95 -6.43
C GLU A 119 8.61 10.67 -5.66
N LEU A 120 8.65 9.75 -4.70
CA LEU A 120 7.49 9.33 -3.90
C LEU A 120 7.43 9.97 -2.52
N ALA A 121 8.52 10.58 -2.05
CA ALA A 121 8.64 11.03 -0.66
C ALA A 121 7.54 12.00 -0.22
N HIS A 122 7.06 12.86 -1.11
CA HIS A 122 6.01 13.85 -0.81
C HIS A 122 4.64 13.21 -0.52
N LYS A 123 4.41 11.98 -0.96
CA LYS A 123 3.09 11.33 -0.91
C LYS A 123 2.65 10.97 0.51
N SER A 124 3.59 10.85 1.45
CA SER A 124 3.30 10.58 2.86
C SER A 124 3.33 11.83 3.75
N ARG A 125 3.51 12.99 3.15
CA ARG A 125 3.46 14.28 3.85
C ARG A 125 2.05 14.86 3.79
N ASP A 126 1.62 15.39 4.92
CA ASP A 126 0.33 16.08 5.03
C ASP A 126 0.33 17.45 4.34
#